data_f445fe4472de99560cb1580b1ab076cb
#
_entry.id   f445fe4472de99560cb1580b1ab076cb
#
_cell.length_a   1.000
_cell.length_b   1.000
_cell.length_c   1.000
_cell.angle_alpha   90.00
_cell.angle_beta   90.00
_cell.angle_gamma   90.00
#
_symmetry.space_group_name_H-M   'P 1'
#
loop_
_entity.id
_entity.type
_entity.pdbx_description
1 polymer ?
#
loop_
_entity_poly.entity_id
_entity_poly.type
_entity_poly.pdbx_seq_one_letter_code
_entity_poly.pdbx_strand_id
1 'polypeptide(L)'
;MAVKTTKTAAEDHLPTREEAEAAFAFALDARQDRVRAALDKLAADPPQVLILEGGSVEERFSVALWHAARLNCPEAQPPCLHCPSCLQIGASLFQDLYVLDGREGSIKIETVRELRTILGEAPRGDGKRVVILAEAQSLGVEAANALLKSLEEPRPGVCFLLPAPQRERLLPTLVSRGWVVTLAWPEADTPSTPELRQWEDALADFIGSGQGWFDRTSGKGAVDAALARRIVLSVQKAQAAVLARRHGGSL
;
A
#
# COMPACT_ATOMS: atom_id res chain seq x y z
N MET A 1 -18.66 -0.15 11.21
CA MET A 1 -18.23 0.53 9.99
C MET A 1 -18.78 -0.28 8.82
N ALA A 2 -19.69 0.31 8.05
CA ALA A 2 -20.23 -0.34 6.87
C ALA A 2 -19.14 -0.45 5.81
N VAL A 3 -19.24 -1.48 4.93
CA VAL A 3 -18.55 -1.44 3.64
C VAL A 3 -18.89 -0.07 3.06
N LYS A 4 -17.90 0.81 2.91
CA LYS A 4 -18.11 2.02 2.11
C LYS A 4 -18.29 1.59 0.66
N THR A 5 -19.45 1.05 0.36
CA THR A 5 -20.13 1.33 -0.89
C THR A 5 -20.49 2.80 -0.74
N THR A 6 -19.77 3.68 -1.41
CA THR A 6 -20.01 5.12 -1.41
C THR A 6 -21.36 5.42 -2.06
N LYS A 7 -22.43 5.01 -1.40
CA LYS A 7 -23.81 5.22 -1.84
C LYS A 7 -24.57 6.20 -0.95
N THR A 8 -23.89 6.85 -0.04
CA THR A 8 -24.48 7.86 0.85
C THR A 8 -23.70 9.17 0.74
N ALA A 9 -24.30 10.16 0.10
CA ALA A 9 -23.90 11.56 0.01
C ALA A 9 -23.10 12.04 -1.22
N ALA A 10 -23.11 11.37 -2.38
CA ALA A 10 -22.46 11.87 -3.58
C ALA A 10 -23.36 11.80 -4.83
N GLU A 11 -24.68 11.98 -4.69
CA GLU A 11 -25.58 11.96 -5.85
C GLU A 11 -25.48 13.19 -6.76
N ASP A 12 -24.74 14.24 -6.37
CA ASP A 12 -24.67 15.50 -7.14
C ASP A 12 -23.27 16.01 -7.49
N HIS A 13 -22.18 15.34 -7.05
CA HIS A 13 -20.83 15.82 -7.37
C HIS A 13 -20.06 14.82 -8.24
N LEU A 14 -19.89 15.14 -9.52
CA LEU A 14 -18.95 14.42 -10.36
C LEU A 14 -17.51 14.74 -9.91
N PRO A 15 -16.69 13.71 -9.62
CA PRO A 15 -15.33 13.93 -9.17
C PRO A 15 -14.53 14.72 -10.21
N THR A 16 -13.78 15.68 -9.74
CA THR A 16 -12.95 16.51 -10.59
C THR A 16 -11.64 15.81 -10.95
N ARG A 17 -11.02 16.30 -12.02
CA ARG A 17 -9.68 15.83 -12.40
C ARG A 17 -8.65 16.10 -11.30
N GLU A 18 -8.75 17.22 -10.63
CA GLU A 18 -7.86 17.64 -9.55
C GLU A 18 -7.92 16.69 -8.35
N GLU A 19 -9.12 16.27 -7.96
CA GLU A 19 -9.33 15.25 -6.90
C GLU A 19 -8.74 13.91 -7.28
N ALA A 20 -8.89 13.47 -8.52
CA ALA A 20 -8.31 12.24 -9.01
C ALA A 20 -6.77 12.31 -9.07
N GLU A 21 -6.21 13.40 -9.57
CA GLU A 21 -4.76 13.62 -9.61
C GLU A 21 -4.16 13.63 -8.20
N ALA A 22 -4.83 14.25 -7.23
CA ALA A 22 -4.42 14.25 -5.82
C ALA A 22 -4.41 12.82 -5.24
N ALA A 23 -5.42 12.01 -5.53
CA ALA A 23 -5.49 10.62 -5.07
C ALA A 23 -4.36 9.74 -5.65
N PHE A 24 -3.90 10.03 -6.86
CA PHE A 24 -2.83 9.30 -7.53
C PHE A 24 -1.43 9.92 -7.33
N ALA A 25 -1.31 11.06 -6.67
CA ALA A 25 -0.07 11.82 -6.57
C ALA A 25 1.13 10.98 -6.10
N PHE A 26 0.95 10.19 -5.05
CA PHE A 26 2.02 9.33 -4.54
C PHE A 26 2.36 8.17 -5.50
N ALA A 27 1.38 7.63 -6.21
CA ALA A 27 1.64 6.60 -7.22
C ALA A 27 2.41 7.16 -8.42
N LEU A 28 2.22 8.45 -8.74
CA LEU A 28 2.87 9.13 -9.85
C LEU A 28 4.27 9.68 -9.50
N ASP A 29 4.67 9.64 -8.24
CA ASP A 29 6.03 9.99 -7.81
C ASP A 29 7.08 9.14 -8.58
N ALA A 30 8.16 9.77 -9.03
CA ALA A 30 9.24 9.12 -9.78
C ALA A 30 9.87 7.92 -9.03
N ARG A 31 9.88 7.95 -7.69
CA ARG A 31 10.35 6.83 -6.87
C ARG A 31 9.55 5.55 -7.11
N GLN A 32 8.29 5.67 -7.53
CA GLN A 32 7.41 4.54 -7.80
C GLN A 32 7.45 4.06 -9.27
N ASP A 33 8.34 4.59 -10.11
CA ASP A 33 8.44 4.20 -11.53
C ASP A 33 8.60 2.69 -11.73
N ARG A 34 9.46 2.06 -10.92
CA ARG A 34 9.68 0.60 -10.96
C ARG A 34 8.42 -0.17 -10.53
N VAL A 35 7.70 0.36 -9.55
CA VAL A 35 6.44 -0.21 -9.06
C VAL A 35 5.38 -0.12 -10.15
N ARG A 36 5.21 1.06 -10.77
CA ARG A 36 4.28 1.24 -11.90
C ARG A 36 4.62 0.30 -13.06
N ALA A 37 5.89 0.20 -13.44
CA ALA A 37 6.32 -0.70 -14.51
C ALA A 37 6.03 -2.19 -14.18
N ALA A 38 6.16 -2.61 -12.92
CA ALA A 38 5.79 -3.95 -12.49
C ALA A 38 4.27 -4.17 -12.56
N LEU A 39 3.49 -3.19 -12.07
CA LEU A 39 2.03 -3.23 -12.08
C LEU A 39 1.47 -3.19 -13.52
N ASP A 40 2.12 -2.47 -14.43
CA ASP A 40 1.76 -2.46 -15.86
C ASP A 40 1.90 -3.84 -16.51
N LYS A 41 2.96 -4.56 -16.19
CA LYS A 41 3.15 -5.94 -16.66
C LYS A 41 2.08 -6.87 -16.08
N LEU A 42 1.76 -6.74 -14.80
CA LEU A 42 0.72 -7.53 -14.14
C LEU A 42 -0.69 -7.19 -14.64
N ALA A 43 -0.92 -5.99 -15.16
CA ALA A 43 -2.25 -5.58 -15.63
C ALA A 43 -2.72 -6.33 -16.88
N ALA A 44 -1.81 -6.93 -17.67
CA ALA A 44 -2.14 -7.76 -18.81
C ALA A 44 -2.83 -9.08 -18.41
N ASP A 45 -2.37 -9.68 -17.29
CA ASP A 45 -2.96 -10.86 -16.65
C ASP A 45 -2.89 -10.64 -15.12
N PRO A 46 -3.86 -9.88 -14.58
CA PRO A 46 -3.76 -9.43 -13.20
C PRO A 46 -3.95 -10.59 -12.24
N PRO A 47 -3.03 -10.74 -11.26
CA PRO A 47 -3.19 -11.72 -10.22
C PRO A 47 -4.46 -11.45 -9.42
N GLN A 48 -5.10 -12.51 -8.97
CA GLN A 48 -6.33 -12.40 -8.19
C GLN A 48 -6.10 -11.71 -6.84
N VAL A 49 -4.91 -11.89 -6.26
CA VAL A 49 -4.50 -11.25 -5.00
C VAL A 49 -3.14 -10.59 -5.20
N LEU A 50 -3.08 -9.29 -4.95
CA LEU A 50 -1.87 -8.49 -5.02
C LEU A 50 -1.60 -7.81 -3.68
N ILE A 51 -0.48 -8.10 -3.08
CA ILE A 51 -0.01 -7.46 -1.84
C ILE A 51 0.90 -6.29 -2.23
N LEU A 52 0.57 -5.09 -1.73
CA LEU A 52 1.36 -3.88 -1.90
C LEU A 52 2.04 -3.57 -0.57
N GLU A 53 3.34 -3.83 -0.46
CA GLU A 53 4.08 -3.61 0.80
C GLU A 53 5.10 -2.50 0.69
N GLY A 54 5.57 -1.99 1.83
CA GLY A 54 6.53 -0.88 1.88
C GLY A 54 5.86 0.49 1.76
N GLY A 55 6.65 1.52 1.60
CA GLY A 55 6.15 2.90 1.50
C GLY A 55 5.38 3.39 2.73
N SER A 56 4.75 4.56 2.63
CA SER A 56 3.81 5.07 3.64
C SER A 56 2.40 4.51 3.44
N VAL A 57 1.51 4.77 4.39
CA VAL A 57 0.08 4.40 4.31
C VAL A 57 -0.57 5.03 3.08
N GLU A 58 -0.29 6.32 2.86
CA GLU A 58 -0.84 7.11 1.76
C GLU A 58 -0.29 6.63 0.41
N GLU A 59 1.00 6.32 0.34
CA GLU A 59 1.63 5.77 -0.87
C GLU A 59 1.03 4.44 -1.27
N ARG A 60 0.88 3.51 -0.32
CA ARG A 60 0.26 2.20 -0.59
C ARG A 60 -1.16 2.35 -1.09
N PHE A 61 -1.95 3.21 -0.47
CA PHE A 61 -3.34 3.43 -0.88
C PHE A 61 -3.43 4.11 -2.26
N SER A 62 -2.62 5.13 -2.50
CA SER A 62 -2.52 5.81 -3.81
C SER A 62 -2.13 4.84 -4.93
N VAL A 63 -1.13 3.97 -4.70
CA VAL A 63 -0.72 2.94 -5.67
C VAL A 63 -1.83 1.90 -5.90
N ALA A 64 -2.58 1.53 -4.87
CA ALA A 64 -3.72 0.63 -5.01
C ALA A 64 -4.83 1.25 -5.87
N LEU A 65 -5.18 2.53 -5.65
CA LEU A 65 -6.13 3.26 -6.48
C LEU A 65 -5.64 3.41 -7.92
N TRP A 66 -4.36 3.75 -8.11
CA TRP A 66 -3.76 3.85 -9.44
C TRP A 66 -3.84 2.52 -10.20
N HIS A 67 -3.54 1.41 -9.53
CA HIS A 67 -3.65 0.09 -10.17
C HIS A 67 -5.11 -0.27 -10.48
N ALA A 68 -6.05 0.05 -9.60
CA ALA A 68 -7.48 -0.11 -9.88
C ALA A 68 -7.92 0.69 -11.12
N ALA A 69 -7.44 1.93 -11.25
CA ALA A 69 -7.67 2.76 -12.42
C ALA A 69 -7.01 2.17 -13.68
N ARG A 70 -5.80 1.61 -13.55
CA ARG A 70 -5.09 0.91 -14.64
C ARG A 70 -5.90 -0.26 -15.20
N LEU A 71 -6.58 -1.01 -14.32
CA LEU A 71 -7.39 -2.19 -14.69
C LEU A 71 -8.76 -1.84 -15.29
N ASN A 72 -9.24 -0.60 -15.10
CA ASN A 72 -10.59 -0.18 -15.47
C ASN A 72 -10.65 1.00 -16.44
N CYS A 73 -9.51 1.53 -16.86
CA CYS A 73 -9.44 2.61 -17.82
C CYS A 73 -9.60 2.04 -19.24
N PRO A 74 -10.55 2.55 -20.04
CA PRO A 74 -10.78 2.06 -21.41
C PRO A 74 -9.80 2.63 -22.43
N GLU A 75 -8.97 3.58 -22.03
CA GLU A 75 -8.07 4.29 -22.94
C GLU A 75 -6.85 3.45 -23.35
N ALA A 76 -6.23 3.78 -24.46
CA ALA A 76 -5.08 3.05 -25.00
C ALA A 76 -3.83 3.10 -24.11
N GLN A 77 -3.71 4.16 -23.30
CA GLN A 77 -2.61 4.35 -22.33
C GLN A 77 -3.18 4.52 -20.92
N PRO A 78 -3.61 3.43 -20.27
CA PRO A 78 -4.19 3.49 -18.94
C PRO A 78 -3.10 3.62 -17.83
N PRO A 79 -3.43 4.25 -16.70
CA PRO A 79 -4.64 5.05 -16.50
C PRO A 79 -4.48 6.45 -17.12
N CYS A 80 -5.51 6.92 -17.83
CA CYS A 80 -5.47 8.24 -18.46
C CYS A 80 -5.71 9.40 -17.50
N LEU A 81 -6.22 9.13 -16.30
CA LEU A 81 -6.52 10.07 -15.20
C LEU A 81 -7.62 11.12 -15.50
N HIS A 82 -8.30 11.02 -16.65
CA HIS A 82 -9.35 11.98 -17.04
C HIS A 82 -10.66 11.32 -17.51
N CYS A 83 -10.66 10.03 -17.81
CA CYS A 83 -11.92 9.35 -18.16
C CYS A 83 -12.80 9.13 -16.90
N PRO A 84 -14.11 8.94 -17.08
CA PRO A 84 -15.03 8.74 -15.96
C PRO A 84 -14.60 7.66 -14.98
N SER A 85 -14.09 6.53 -15.46
CA SER A 85 -13.60 5.44 -14.61
C SER A 85 -12.42 5.90 -13.74
N CYS A 86 -11.42 6.59 -14.30
CA CYS A 86 -10.27 7.09 -13.55
C CYS A 86 -10.70 8.12 -12.50
N LEU A 87 -11.59 9.06 -12.86
CA LEU A 87 -12.08 10.08 -11.95
C LEU A 87 -12.84 9.46 -10.77
N GLN A 88 -13.77 8.55 -11.07
CA GLN A 88 -14.54 7.86 -10.04
C GLN A 88 -13.67 6.97 -9.13
N ILE A 89 -12.64 6.32 -9.67
CA ILE A 89 -11.72 5.52 -8.86
C ILE A 89 -10.87 6.41 -7.95
N GLY A 90 -10.36 7.52 -8.46
CA GLY A 90 -9.61 8.50 -7.65
C GLY A 90 -10.43 9.03 -6.47
N ALA A 91 -11.71 9.30 -6.68
CA ALA A 91 -12.66 9.69 -5.64
C ALA A 91 -13.20 8.51 -4.81
N SER A 92 -12.81 7.27 -5.11
CA SER A 92 -13.36 6.03 -4.51
C SER A 92 -14.89 5.87 -4.71
N LEU A 93 -15.42 6.35 -5.82
CA LEU A 93 -16.85 6.32 -6.19
C LEU A 93 -17.18 5.33 -7.30
N PHE A 94 -16.19 4.64 -7.86
CA PHE A 94 -16.39 3.70 -8.94
C PHE A 94 -17.24 2.50 -8.49
N GLN A 95 -18.24 2.13 -9.28
CA GLN A 95 -19.27 1.15 -8.92
C GLN A 95 -18.74 -0.27 -8.62
N ASP A 96 -17.61 -0.66 -9.19
CA ASP A 96 -16.95 -1.95 -8.95
C ASP A 96 -15.64 -1.79 -8.15
N LEU A 97 -15.48 -0.68 -7.41
CA LEU A 97 -14.42 -0.48 -6.42
C LEU A 97 -15.00 -0.59 -5.01
N TYR A 98 -14.45 -1.48 -4.21
CA TYR A 98 -14.81 -1.68 -2.81
C TYR A 98 -13.59 -1.45 -1.94
N VAL A 99 -13.68 -0.54 -0.98
CA VAL A 99 -12.60 -0.22 -0.05
C VAL A 99 -13.02 -0.62 1.36
N LEU A 100 -12.29 -1.57 1.95
CA LEU A 100 -12.34 -1.86 3.38
C LEU A 100 -11.17 -1.13 4.03
N ASP A 101 -11.50 -0.08 4.78
CA ASP A 101 -10.50 0.86 5.30
C ASP A 101 -10.02 0.47 6.69
N GLY A 102 -8.84 -0.12 6.76
CA GLY A 102 -8.15 -0.46 8.00
C GLY A 102 -7.22 0.63 8.54
N ARG A 103 -7.16 1.81 7.88
CA ARG A 103 -6.32 2.94 8.33
C ARG A 103 -6.86 3.60 9.58
N GLU A 104 -8.18 3.59 9.78
CA GLU A 104 -8.87 4.20 10.91
C GLU A 104 -9.21 3.20 12.02
N GLY A 105 -8.91 1.92 11.83
CA GLY A 105 -9.17 0.89 12.83
C GLY A 105 -9.32 -0.52 12.26
N SER A 106 -9.71 -1.48 13.11
CA SER A 106 -9.83 -2.88 12.70
C SER A 106 -10.96 -3.11 11.69
N ILE A 107 -10.67 -3.85 10.65
CA ILE A 107 -11.66 -4.35 9.68
C ILE A 107 -12.41 -5.52 10.33
N LYS A 108 -13.70 -5.34 10.58
CA LYS A 108 -14.54 -6.30 11.29
C LYS A 108 -15.06 -7.41 10.38
N ILE A 109 -15.41 -8.55 10.97
CA ILE A 109 -15.95 -9.71 10.24
C ILE A 109 -17.28 -9.39 9.55
N GLU A 110 -18.11 -8.52 10.14
CA GLU A 110 -19.40 -8.12 9.56
C GLU A 110 -19.18 -7.45 8.19
N THR A 111 -18.19 -6.53 8.11
CA THR A 111 -17.84 -5.84 6.87
C THR A 111 -17.37 -6.84 5.79
N VAL A 112 -16.60 -7.86 6.19
CA VAL A 112 -16.16 -8.92 5.26
C VAL A 112 -17.34 -9.78 4.81
N ARG A 113 -18.31 -10.07 5.67
CA ARG A 113 -19.52 -10.81 5.30
C ARG A 113 -20.39 -10.05 4.29
N GLU A 114 -20.57 -8.74 4.49
CA GLU A 114 -21.26 -7.86 3.53
C GLU A 114 -20.55 -7.87 2.17
N LEU A 115 -19.21 -7.71 2.16
CA LEU A 115 -18.41 -7.81 0.95
C LEU A 115 -18.61 -9.14 0.22
N ARG A 116 -18.63 -10.26 0.95
CA ARG A 116 -18.83 -11.60 0.35
C ARG A 116 -20.16 -11.73 -0.36
N THR A 117 -21.21 -11.10 0.13
CA THR A 117 -22.52 -11.06 -0.55
C THR A 117 -22.41 -10.36 -1.90
N ILE A 118 -21.72 -9.21 -1.93
CA ILE A 118 -21.47 -8.45 -3.15
C ILE A 118 -20.60 -9.23 -4.15
N LEU A 119 -19.58 -9.94 -3.66
CA LEU A 119 -18.70 -10.77 -4.48
C LEU A 119 -19.43 -12.00 -5.09
N GLY A 120 -20.61 -12.34 -4.57
CA GLY A 120 -21.51 -13.34 -5.15
C GLY A 120 -22.07 -12.92 -6.51
N GLU A 121 -22.06 -11.64 -6.86
CA GLU A 121 -22.54 -11.10 -8.13
C GLU A 121 -21.38 -10.88 -9.11
N ALA A 122 -21.65 -10.86 -10.42
CA ALA A 122 -20.67 -10.47 -11.42
C ALA A 122 -20.35 -8.96 -11.33
N PRO A 123 -19.15 -8.50 -11.78
CA PRO A 123 -18.90 -7.09 -11.98
C PRO A 123 -19.99 -6.44 -12.84
N ARG A 124 -20.28 -5.16 -12.57
CA ARG A 124 -21.38 -4.45 -13.26
C ARG A 124 -20.98 -3.89 -14.63
N GLY A 125 -19.68 -3.79 -14.90
CA GLY A 125 -19.11 -3.31 -16.17
C GLY A 125 -18.22 -4.34 -16.84
N ASP A 126 -17.64 -3.95 -17.96
CA ASP A 126 -16.67 -4.77 -18.71
C ASP A 126 -15.29 -4.83 -18.05
N GLY A 127 -15.05 -4.02 -17.01
CA GLY A 127 -13.81 -3.94 -16.27
C GLY A 127 -13.68 -4.98 -15.17
N LYS A 128 -12.76 -4.73 -14.25
CA LYS A 128 -12.50 -5.57 -13.07
C LYS A 128 -13.18 -5.00 -11.83
N ARG A 129 -13.80 -5.88 -11.04
CA ARG A 129 -14.15 -5.53 -9.68
C ARG A 129 -12.91 -5.55 -8.82
N VAL A 130 -12.57 -4.41 -8.24
CA VAL A 130 -11.38 -4.27 -7.40
C VAL A 130 -11.79 -4.11 -5.95
N VAL A 131 -11.22 -4.94 -5.10
CA VAL A 131 -11.39 -4.87 -3.64
C VAL A 131 -10.07 -4.43 -3.02
N ILE A 132 -10.04 -3.27 -2.39
CA ILE A 132 -8.88 -2.75 -1.66
C ILE A 132 -9.10 -2.99 -0.17
N LEU A 133 -8.23 -3.77 0.46
CA LEU A 133 -8.17 -3.96 1.91
C LEU A 133 -7.07 -3.04 2.44
N ALA A 134 -7.36 -1.74 2.57
CA ALA A 134 -6.38 -0.75 3.00
C ALA A 134 -5.88 -1.06 4.40
N GLU A 135 -4.55 -1.18 4.56
CA GLU A 135 -3.89 -1.63 5.77
C GLU A 135 -4.41 -3.02 6.22
N ALA A 136 -4.23 -4.01 5.34
CA ALA A 136 -4.78 -5.36 5.48
C ALA A 136 -4.37 -6.09 6.78
N GLN A 137 -3.28 -5.69 7.45
CA GLN A 137 -2.91 -6.18 8.79
C GLN A 137 -3.92 -5.79 9.88
N SER A 138 -4.82 -4.84 9.58
CA SER A 138 -5.93 -4.46 10.48
C SER A 138 -7.12 -5.43 10.42
N LEU A 139 -7.07 -6.45 9.56
CA LEU A 139 -8.03 -7.55 9.55
C LEU A 139 -7.88 -8.35 10.85
N GLY A 140 -8.96 -8.47 11.62
CA GLY A 140 -9.02 -9.45 12.71
C GLY A 140 -8.89 -10.87 12.16
N VAL A 141 -8.40 -11.81 12.96
CA VAL A 141 -8.17 -13.21 12.55
C VAL A 141 -9.44 -13.85 11.96
N GLU A 142 -10.60 -13.60 12.58
CA GLU A 142 -11.89 -14.13 12.11
C GLU A 142 -12.31 -13.49 10.76
N ALA A 143 -12.08 -12.19 10.59
CA ALA A 143 -12.38 -11.48 9.36
C ALA A 143 -11.48 -11.98 8.21
N ALA A 144 -10.18 -12.14 8.48
CA ALA A 144 -9.23 -12.69 7.52
C ALA A 144 -9.60 -14.13 7.10
N ASN A 145 -9.93 -15.00 8.06
CA ASN A 145 -10.37 -16.36 7.76
C ASN A 145 -11.68 -16.39 6.96
N ALA A 146 -12.62 -15.50 7.26
CA ALA A 146 -13.86 -15.39 6.47
C ALA A 146 -13.61 -14.98 5.02
N LEU A 147 -12.51 -14.26 4.74
CA LEU A 147 -12.13 -13.82 3.40
C LEU A 147 -11.44 -14.92 2.58
N LEU A 148 -10.75 -15.87 3.24
CA LEU A 148 -9.91 -16.88 2.57
C LEU A 148 -10.64 -17.60 1.44
N LYS A 149 -11.89 -18.02 1.66
CA LYS A 149 -12.67 -18.70 0.61
C LYS A 149 -12.85 -17.83 -0.66
N SER A 150 -13.02 -16.51 -0.49
CA SER A 150 -13.14 -15.57 -1.62
C SER A 150 -11.81 -15.32 -2.33
N LEU A 151 -10.68 -15.53 -1.63
CA LEU A 151 -9.33 -15.41 -2.18
C LEU A 151 -8.85 -16.71 -2.83
N GLU A 152 -9.37 -17.87 -2.40
CA GLU A 152 -9.04 -19.18 -2.96
C GLU A 152 -9.75 -19.42 -4.30
N GLU A 153 -11.02 -19.05 -4.37
CA GLU A 153 -11.86 -19.24 -5.53
C GLU A 153 -12.55 -17.91 -5.92
N PRO A 154 -11.78 -16.87 -6.27
CA PRO A 154 -12.38 -15.61 -6.67
C PRO A 154 -13.12 -15.76 -7.98
N ARG A 155 -14.24 -15.06 -8.12
CA ARG A 155 -14.96 -15.03 -9.40
C ARG A 155 -14.09 -14.38 -10.49
N PRO A 156 -14.25 -14.81 -11.75
CA PRO A 156 -13.59 -14.13 -12.87
C PRO A 156 -13.91 -12.63 -12.85
N GLY A 157 -12.89 -11.81 -13.09
CA GLY A 157 -13.03 -10.36 -13.08
C GLY A 157 -12.92 -9.69 -11.69
N VAL A 158 -12.66 -10.44 -10.63
CA VAL A 158 -12.39 -9.88 -9.29
C VAL A 158 -10.89 -9.87 -9.00
N CYS A 159 -10.40 -8.75 -8.49
CA CYS A 159 -9.02 -8.56 -8.06
C CYS A 159 -8.98 -7.98 -6.63
N PHE A 160 -8.15 -8.56 -5.76
CA PHE A 160 -7.94 -8.09 -4.41
C PHE A 160 -6.59 -7.40 -4.29
N LEU A 161 -6.59 -6.17 -3.79
CA LEU A 161 -5.38 -5.42 -3.46
C LEU A 161 -5.27 -5.32 -1.93
N LEU A 162 -4.15 -5.78 -1.39
CA LEU A 162 -3.86 -5.84 0.04
C LEU A 162 -2.68 -4.91 0.37
N PRO A 163 -2.89 -3.59 0.47
CA PRO A 163 -1.91 -2.69 1.05
C PRO A 163 -1.59 -3.08 2.48
N ALA A 164 -0.32 -3.28 2.80
CA ALA A 164 0.16 -3.58 4.15
C ALA A 164 1.59 -3.04 4.33
N PRO A 165 2.02 -2.63 5.54
CA PRO A 165 3.39 -2.12 5.73
C PRO A 165 4.45 -3.19 5.41
N GLN A 166 4.18 -4.44 5.77
CA GLN A 166 5.04 -5.59 5.56
C GLN A 166 4.18 -6.85 5.48
N ARG A 167 4.50 -7.77 4.56
CA ARG A 167 3.77 -9.05 4.39
C ARG A 167 3.78 -9.91 5.64
N GLU A 168 4.83 -9.82 6.46
CA GLU A 168 4.99 -10.58 7.71
C GLU A 168 3.94 -10.20 8.76
N ARG A 169 3.27 -9.07 8.59
CA ARG A 169 2.15 -8.64 9.45
C ARG A 169 0.80 -9.18 9.01
N LEU A 170 0.74 -9.85 7.86
CA LEU A 170 -0.45 -10.53 7.36
C LEU A 170 -0.44 -11.99 7.81
N LEU A 171 -1.63 -12.60 7.82
CA LEU A 171 -1.70 -14.04 8.05
C LEU A 171 -0.95 -14.79 6.92
N PRO A 172 -0.16 -15.82 7.24
CA PRO A 172 0.59 -16.61 6.25
C PRO A 172 -0.31 -17.16 5.13
N THR A 173 -1.56 -17.46 5.47
CA THR A 173 -2.58 -17.93 4.51
C THR A 173 -2.98 -16.87 3.48
N LEU A 174 -2.91 -15.58 3.78
CA LEU A 174 -3.10 -14.50 2.82
C LEU A 174 -1.86 -14.31 1.94
N VAL A 175 -0.67 -14.35 2.57
CA VAL A 175 0.61 -14.18 1.87
C VAL A 175 0.85 -15.29 0.84
N SER A 176 0.52 -16.53 1.16
CA SER A 176 0.73 -17.68 0.27
C SER A 176 -0.09 -17.63 -1.02
N ARG A 177 -1.10 -16.76 -1.10
CA ARG A 177 -2.01 -16.61 -2.25
C ARG A 177 -1.76 -15.33 -3.05
N GLY A 178 -0.95 -14.42 -2.52
CA GLY A 178 -0.72 -13.09 -3.11
C GLY A 178 0.59 -12.98 -3.86
N TRP A 179 0.56 -12.27 -4.98
CA TRP A 179 1.75 -11.69 -5.56
C TRP A 179 2.17 -10.47 -4.74
N VAL A 180 3.46 -10.26 -4.59
CA VAL A 180 3.96 -9.15 -3.78
C VAL A 180 4.69 -8.15 -4.64
N VAL A 181 4.29 -6.88 -4.52
CA VAL A 181 4.99 -5.75 -5.09
C VAL A 181 5.40 -4.82 -3.95
N THR A 182 6.70 -4.56 -3.86
CA THR A 182 7.26 -3.71 -2.81
C THR A 182 7.43 -2.29 -3.32
N LEU A 183 6.77 -1.33 -2.67
CA LEU A 183 6.87 0.09 -2.95
C LEU A 183 8.23 0.63 -2.53
N ALA A 184 8.70 1.65 -3.25
CA ALA A 184 9.84 2.41 -2.79
C ALA A 184 9.50 3.12 -1.48
N TRP A 185 10.40 3.03 -0.50
CA TRP A 185 10.23 3.76 0.75
C TRP A 185 10.33 5.27 0.50
N PRO A 186 9.55 6.09 1.23
CA PRO A 186 9.73 7.52 1.18
C PRO A 186 11.19 7.85 1.45
N GLU A 187 11.77 8.67 0.60
CA GLU A 187 13.01 9.30 1.00
C GLU A 187 12.71 10.06 2.28
N ALA A 188 13.45 9.83 3.35
CA ALA A 188 13.32 10.70 4.49
C ALA A 188 13.84 12.07 4.03
N ASP A 189 12.94 12.95 3.68
CA ASP A 189 13.19 14.39 3.58
C ASP A 189 13.47 15.01 4.96
N THR A 190 14.07 14.23 5.81
CA THR A 190 14.57 14.76 7.05
C THR A 190 15.98 15.20 6.73
N PRO A 191 16.24 16.50 6.58
CA PRO A 191 17.59 16.97 6.45
C PRO A 191 18.37 16.36 7.62
N SER A 192 19.47 15.72 7.33
CA SER A 192 20.34 15.15 8.36
C SER A 192 20.78 16.32 9.25
N THR A 193 20.04 16.53 10.34
CA THR A 193 20.42 17.54 11.33
C THR A 193 21.75 17.12 11.93
N PRO A 194 22.62 18.05 12.37
CA PRO A 194 23.87 17.70 13.05
C PRO A 194 23.65 16.70 14.19
N GLU A 195 22.53 16.82 14.89
CA GLU A 195 22.13 15.93 15.97
C GLU A 195 21.81 14.51 15.45
N LEU A 196 21.07 14.38 14.35
CA LEU A 196 20.75 13.08 13.77
C LEU A 196 22.03 12.38 13.28
N ARG A 197 22.98 13.11 12.66
CA ARG A 197 24.26 12.55 12.24
C ARG A 197 25.06 11.98 13.41
N GLN A 198 25.11 12.69 14.55
CA GLN A 198 25.77 12.18 15.75
C GLN A 198 25.17 10.86 16.26
N TRP A 199 23.85 10.68 16.09
CA TRP A 199 23.18 9.43 16.44
C TRP A 199 23.43 8.33 15.40
N GLU A 200 23.46 8.68 14.12
CA GLU A 200 23.81 7.78 13.02
C GLU A 200 25.23 7.22 13.20
N ASP A 201 26.20 8.09 13.47
CA ASP A 201 27.59 7.72 13.71
C ASP A 201 27.72 6.82 14.95
N ALA A 202 27.03 7.19 16.06
CA ALA A 202 27.05 6.38 17.28
C ALA A 202 26.43 4.99 17.08
N LEU A 203 25.39 4.86 16.26
CA LEU A 203 24.80 3.56 15.94
C LEU A 203 25.71 2.76 14.99
N ALA A 204 26.34 3.40 14.03
CA ALA A 204 27.32 2.76 13.14
C ALA A 204 28.52 2.23 13.91
N ASP A 205 29.07 3.02 14.86
CA ASP A 205 30.15 2.61 15.74
C ASP A 205 29.76 1.44 16.63
N PHE A 206 28.54 1.44 17.16
CA PHE A 206 28.01 0.32 17.94
C PHE A 206 27.86 -0.96 17.11
N ILE A 207 27.37 -0.86 15.88
CA ILE A 207 27.25 -2.00 14.97
C ILE A 207 28.64 -2.59 14.65
N GLY A 208 29.67 -1.73 14.54
CA GLY A 208 31.04 -2.16 14.26
C GLY A 208 31.80 -2.70 15.48
N SER A 209 31.60 -2.12 16.65
CA SER A 209 32.42 -2.37 17.88
C SER A 209 31.65 -3.12 18.98
N GLY A 210 30.32 -3.11 18.97
CA GLY A 210 29.48 -3.62 20.05
C GLY A 210 29.44 -2.74 21.30
N GLN A 211 30.01 -1.53 21.28
CA GLN A 211 30.21 -0.67 22.47
C GLN A 211 29.59 0.73 22.31
N GLY A 212 29.33 1.40 23.43
CA GLY A 212 29.00 2.83 23.51
C GLY A 212 27.53 3.19 23.33
N TRP A 213 26.71 2.34 22.73
CA TRP A 213 25.30 2.64 22.49
C TRP A 213 24.46 2.76 23.76
N PHE A 214 24.61 1.80 24.67
CA PHE A 214 23.84 1.76 25.92
C PHE A 214 24.20 2.90 26.87
N ASP A 215 25.44 3.28 26.93
CA ASP A 215 25.91 4.43 27.74
C ASP A 215 25.24 5.74 27.29
N ARG A 216 25.04 5.87 25.98
CA ARG A 216 24.41 7.04 25.35
C ARG A 216 22.89 7.06 25.43
N THR A 217 22.25 5.89 25.46
CA THR A 217 20.79 5.74 25.47
C THR A 217 20.19 5.53 26.87
N SER A 218 20.99 5.19 27.88
CA SER A 218 20.50 4.91 29.26
C SER A 218 20.02 6.13 30.03
N GLY A 219 20.32 7.35 29.55
CA GLY A 219 19.77 8.59 30.12
C GLY A 219 18.25 8.67 29.91
N LYS A 220 17.47 8.92 30.99
CA LYS A 220 16.02 9.07 30.88
C LYS A 220 15.65 10.20 29.91
N GLY A 221 15.01 9.86 28.79
CA GLY A 221 14.64 10.83 27.75
C GLY A 221 15.74 11.15 26.72
N ALA A 222 16.87 10.43 26.75
CA ALA A 222 17.97 10.64 25.79
C ALA A 222 17.53 10.38 24.34
N VAL A 223 16.63 9.42 24.12
CA VAL A 223 16.05 9.10 22.82
C VAL A 223 14.54 8.94 22.99
N ASP A 224 13.77 9.78 22.35
CA ASP A 224 12.32 9.61 22.24
C ASP A 224 11.94 8.67 21.07
N ALA A 225 10.70 8.24 20.98
CA ALA A 225 10.23 7.32 19.96
C ALA A 225 10.36 7.90 18.53
N ALA A 226 10.23 9.22 18.37
CA ALA A 226 10.35 9.88 17.08
C ALA A 226 11.80 9.91 16.60
N LEU A 227 12.74 10.27 17.48
CA LEU A 227 14.17 10.26 17.21
C LEU A 227 14.67 8.82 16.94
N ALA A 228 14.25 7.84 17.76
CA ALA A 228 14.60 6.44 17.56
C ALA A 228 14.18 5.95 16.17
N ARG A 229 12.96 6.25 15.76
CA ARG A 229 12.45 5.91 14.43
C ARG A 229 13.28 6.56 13.32
N ARG A 230 13.66 7.84 13.46
CA ARG A 230 14.48 8.55 12.49
C ARG A 230 15.87 7.93 12.35
N ILE A 231 16.52 7.59 13.47
CA ILE A 231 17.84 6.95 13.49
C ILE A 231 17.78 5.59 12.77
N VAL A 232 16.82 4.73 13.12
CA VAL A 232 16.68 3.41 12.51
C VAL A 232 16.42 3.50 11.00
N LEU A 233 15.52 4.39 10.56
CA LEU A 233 15.23 4.61 9.15
C LEU A 233 16.45 5.10 8.37
N SER A 234 17.24 5.98 8.94
CA SER A 234 18.46 6.52 8.31
C SER A 234 19.51 5.42 8.10
N VAL A 235 19.74 4.59 9.12
CA VAL A 235 20.70 3.47 9.04
C VAL A 235 20.23 2.41 8.05
N GLN A 236 18.95 2.06 8.05
CA GLN A 236 18.37 1.14 7.06
C GLN A 236 18.59 1.63 5.63
N LYS A 237 18.42 2.93 5.37
CA LYS A 237 18.69 3.54 4.07
C LYS A 237 20.15 3.43 3.67
N ALA A 238 21.06 3.76 4.58
CA ALA A 238 22.49 3.67 4.32
C ALA A 238 22.87 2.22 3.95
N GLN A 239 22.37 1.24 4.67
CA GLN A 239 22.60 -0.18 4.38
C GLN A 239 21.98 -0.61 3.04
N ALA A 240 20.76 -0.19 2.75
CA ALA A 240 20.10 -0.48 1.46
C ALA A 240 20.87 0.11 0.29
N ALA A 241 21.40 1.34 0.41
CA ALA A 241 22.22 1.98 -0.61
C ALA A 241 23.55 1.22 -0.85
N VAL A 242 24.18 0.70 0.21
CA VAL A 242 25.39 -0.12 0.11
C VAL A 242 25.10 -1.46 -0.60
N LEU A 243 24.00 -2.11 -0.26
CA LEU A 243 23.59 -3.37 -0.89
C LEU A 243 23.22 -3.17 -2.36
N ALA A 244 22.50 -2.10 -2.69
CA ALA A 244 22.19 -1.76 -4.08
C ALA A 244 23.45 -1.52 -4.93
N ARG A 245 24.47 -0.88 -4.39
CA ARG A 245 25.77 -0.69 -5.07
C ARG A 245 26.53 -2.00 -5.27
N ARG A 246 26.44 -2.94 -4.32
CA ARG A 246 27.10 -4.26 -4.42
C ARG A 246 26.43 -5.18 -5.44
N HIS A 247 25.12 -5.09 -5.60
CA HIS A 247 24.34 -5.95 -6.52
C HIS A 247 24.06 -5.27 -7.88
N GLY A 248 24.19 -3.96 -8.00
CA GLY A 248 24.03 -3.21 -9.26
C GLY A 248 25.24 -3.28 -10.23
N GLY A 249 26.27 -4.01 -9.87
CA GLY A 249 27.46 -4.23 -10.69
C GLY A 249 27.47 -5.52 -11.51
N SER A 250 26.35 -6.23 -11.58
CA SER A 250 26.18 -7.46 -12.39
C SER A 250 24.80 -7.51 -13.03
N LEU A 251 24.62 -6.79 -14.12
CA LEU A 251 23.65 -7.09 -15.21
C LEU A 251 24.17 -6.38 -16.45
#